data_5d3844891544a4595606a37915818bf2
#
_entry.id   5d3844891544a4595606a37915818bf2
#
_cell.length_a   1.000
_cell.length_b   1.000
_cell.length_c   1.000
_cell.angle_alpha   90.00
_cell.angle_beta   90.00
_cell.angle_gamma   90.00
#
_symmetry.space_group_name_H-M   'P 1'
#
loop_
_entity.id
_entity.type
_entity.pdbx_description
1 polymer ?
#
loop_
_entity_poly.entity_id
_entity_poly.type
_entity_poly.pdbx_seq_one_letter_code
_entity_poly.pdbx_strand_id
1 'polypeptide(L)'
;LSGLVGSEMCIRDSSQFVRKGQDLRAEVSITFEEAAFGCDKVIHLQSPDGRGSTQSLQVHIPAGIETGKSVRLRGKGMPGSNGGEAGDLLLKVKVGDKPGYERNGQDLYTKVNIPFTTAVFGGEVLVTTLYGNVMCKIRPGTQSGTKIRLRGKGIVSMKNTSAHGDQYVTVQIEVPKYLNPEAKQKLKEFEAACGQTDRYRNGSVA
;
A
#
# COMPACT_ATOMS: atom_id res chain seq x y z
N LEU A 1 43.71 76.97 -11.55
CA LEU A 1 42.79 76.77 -10.47
C LEU A 1 42.01 75.50 -10.72
N SER A 2 42.63 74.40 -10.50
CA SER A 2 42.23 73.07 -10.82
C SER A 2 41.69 72.36 -9.58
N GLY A 3 40.46 71.97 -9.63
CA GLY A 3 39.82 71.11 -8.65
C GLY A 3 39.95 69.65 -9.07
N LEU A 4 40.68 68.90 -8.30
CA LEU A 4 40.74 67.43 -8.43
C LEU A 4 39.49 66.85 -7.81
N VAL A 5 38.68 66.21 -8.65
CA VAL A 5 37.54 65.37 -8.24
C VAL A 5 38.10 64.02 -7.91
N GLY A 6 38.12 63.68 -6.61
CA GLY A 6 38.42 62.37 -6.15
C GLY A 6 37.29 61.40 -6.54
N SER A 7 37.65 60.43 -7.38
CA SER A 7 36.78 59.28 -7.72
C SER A 7 36.71 58.35 -6.48
N GLU A 8 35.64 58.45 -5.70
CA GLU A 8 35.29 57.44 -4.72
C GLU A 8 34.92 56.15 -5.46
N MET A 9 35.89 55.24 -5.51
CA MET A 9 35.71 53.86 -5.93
C MET A 9 34.86 53.15 -4.86
N CYS A 10 33.54 53.13 -5.07
CA CYS A 10 32.65 52.29 -4.31
C CYS A 10 33.06 50.82 -4.52
N ILE A 11 33.84 50.28 -3.59
CA ILE A 11 34.02 48.88 -3.42
C ILE A 11 32.62 48.35 -3.06
N ARG A 12 31.90 47.83 -4.07
CA ARG A 12 30.73 47.00 -3.81
C ARG A 12 31.24 45.80 -3.08
N ASP A 13 31.05 45.84 -1.78
CA ASP A 13 31.16 44.69 -0.89
C ASP A 13 30.27 43.62 -1.49
N SER A 14 30.85 42.69 -2.22
CA SER A 14 30.17 41.51 -2.69
C SER A 14 29.96 40.62 -1.47
N SER A 15 28.98 41.00 -0.63
CA SER A 15 28.47 40.17 0.41
C SER A 15 28.12 38.84 -0.24
N GLN A 16 28.96 37.85 0.02
CA GLN A 16 28.75 36.50 -0.48
C GLN A 16 27.43 36.02 0.12
N PHE A 17 26.36 36.12 -0.67
CA PHE A 17 25.04 35.69 -0.24
C PHE A 17 25.11 34.21 0.07
N VAL A 18 24.98 33.88 1.36
CA VAL A 18 24.80 32.52 1.84
C VAL A 18 23.53 31.95 1.18
N ARG A 19 23.67 30.94 0.33
CA ARG A 19 22.54 30.32 -0.35
C ARG A 19 22.35 28.92 0.16
N LYS A 20 21.13 28.62 0.59
CA LYS A 20 20.72 27.25 0.91
C LYS A 20 20.83 26.36 -0.32
N GLY A 21 21.29 25.11 -0.15
CA GLY A 21 21.35 24.12 -1.20
C GLY A 21 19.96 23.78 -1.75
N GLN A 22 19.90 23.28 -2.97
CA GLN A 22 18.66 22.86 -3.60
C GLN A 22 18.16 21.54 -3.01
N ASP A 23 16.85 21.40 -2.93
CA ASP A 23 16.22 20.15 -2.54
C ASP A 23 16.36 19.11 -3.64
N LEU A 24 16.70 17.88 -3.26
CA LEU A 24 16.76 16.74 -4.15
C LEU A 24 15.45 15.95 -4.09
N ARG A 25 15.08 15.35 -5.19
CA ARG A 25 13.94 14.44 -5.29
C ARG A 25 14.43 13.09 -5.77
N ALA A 26 14.06 12.04 -5.03
CA ALA A 26 14.34 10.65 -5.41
C ALA A 26 13.07 9.82 -5.24
N GLU A 27 13.04 8.65 -5.86
CA GLU A 27 11.94 7.70 -5.73
C GLU A 27 12.47 6.39 -5.16
N VAL A 28 11.72 5.78 -4.26
CA VAL A 28 12.02 4.48 -3.66
C VAL A 28 10.83 3.55 -3.84
N SER A 29 11.09 2.36 -4.37
CA SER A 29 10.10 1.29 -4.44
C SER A 29 10.23 0.38 -3.22
N ILE A 30 9.11 0.11 -2.59
CA ILE A 30 8.98 -0.79 -1.44
C ILE A 30 7.90 -1.82 -1.71
N THR A 31 7.98 -2.97 -1.04
CA THR A 31 6.95 -4.00 -1.11
C THR A 31 5.70 -3.60 -0.31
N PHE A 32 4.62 -4.32 -0.54
CA PHE A 32 3.37 -4.12 0.21
C PHE A 32 3.55 -4.33 1.72
N GLU A 33 4.30 -5.36 2.10
CA GLU A 33 4.62 -5.69 3.49
C GLU A 33 5.50 -4.61 4.14
N GLU A 34 6.52 -4.14 3.44
CA GLU A 34 7.36 -3.04 3.91
C GLU A 34 6.55 -1.78 4.15
N ALA A 35 5.56 -1.50 3.30
CA ALA A 35 4.66 -0.37 3.49
C ALA A 35 3.70 -0.57 4.67
N ALA A 36 3.24 -1.81 4.91
CA ALA A 36 2.30 -2.11 5.98
C ALA A 36 2.96 -2.05 7.37
N PHE A 37 4.18 -2.59 7.50
CA PHE A 37 4.89 -2.72 8.77
C PHE A 37 5.95 -1.65 9.01
N GLY A 38 6.33 -0.90 7.96
CA GLY A 38 7.48 -0.02 7.96
C GLY A 38 8.77 -0.77 7.72
N CYS A 39 9.79 -0.08 7.24
CA CYS A 39 11.11 -0.65 7.01
C CYS A 39 12.20 0.41 7.08
N ASP A 40 13.43 -0.05 7.32
CA ASP A 40 14.63 0.73 7.11
C ASP A 40 15.25 0.34 5.77
N LYS A 41 15.43 1.30 4.88
CA LYS A 41 15.98 1.06 3.54
C LYS A 41 17.23 1.88 3.31
N VAL A 42 18.25 1.25 2.75
CA VAL A 42 19.45 1.94 2.31
C VAL A 42 19.26 2.37 0.87
N ILE A 43 19.34 3.66 0.62
CA ILE A 43 19.31 4.25 -0.71
C ILE A 43 20.69 4.74 -1.10
N HIS A 44 21.05 4.54 -2.36
CA HIS A 44 22.30 5.01 -2.94
C HIS A 44 22.01 6.24 -3.78
N LEU A 45 22.52 7.38 -3.32
CA LEU A 45 22.43 8.64 -4.05
C LEU A 45 23.74 8.87 -4.79
N GLN A 46 23.67 9.13 -6.08
CA GLN A 46 24.82 9.60 -6.83
C GLN A 46 24.99 11.09 -6.59
N SER A 47 26.18 11.49 -6.19
CA SER A 47 26.50 12.89 -6.02
C SER A 47 26.44 13.59 -7.37
N PRO A 48 25.72 14.73 -7.47
CA PRO A 48 25.61 15.49 -8.72
C PRO A 48 26.91 16.13 -9.21
N ASP A 49 27.94 16.09 -8.37
CA ASP A 49 29.27 16.69 -8.66
C ASP A 49 30.11 15.91 -9.72
N GLY A 50 29.56 14.87 -10.34
CA GLY A 50 30.24 14.11 -11.39
C GLY A 50 31.49 13.33 -10.92
N ARG A 51 31.84 13.36 -9.64
CA ARG A 51 33.00 12.67 -9.07
C ARG A 51 32.75 11.22 -8.69
N GLY A 52 31.58 10.67 -9.04
CA GLY A 52 31.26 9.24 -8.86
C GLY A 52 31.16 8.77 -7.41
N SER A 53 31.11 9.67 -6.44
CA SER A 53 30.90 9.27 -5.05
C SER A 53 29.44 8.88 -4.82
N THR A 54 29.20 7.63 -4.51
CA THR A 54 27.89 7.13 -4.12
C THR A 54 27.74 7.29 -2.61
N GLN A 55 26.79 8.08 -2.17
CA GLN A 55 26.45 8.20 -0.76
C GLN A 55 25.34 7.21 -0.41
N SER A 56 25.62 6.29 0.50
CA SER A 56 24.61 5.39 1.06
C SER A 56 23.91 6.07 2.23
N LEU A 57 22.59 6.16 2.15
CA LEU A 57 21.76 6.79 3.17
C LEU A 57 20.72 5.81 3.68
N GLN A 58 20.74 5.52 4.98
CA GLN A 58 19.69 4.74 5.63
C GLN A 58 18.48 5.62 5.90
N VAL A 59 17.31 5.17 5.44
CA VAL A 59 16.05 5.90 5.55
C VAL A 59 15.02 5.03 6.24
N HIS A 60 14.45 5.56 7.30
CA HIS A 60 13.32 4.94 7.98
C HIS A 60 12.01 5.30 7.26
N ILE A 61 11.30 4.29 6.76
CA ILE A 61 9.98 4.42 6.13
C ILE A 61 8.93 4.01 7.16
N PRO A 62 8.03 4.92 7.55
CA PRO A 62 7.05 4.62 8.59
C PRO A 62 6.00 3.61 8.11
N ALA A 63 5.50 2.79 9.04
CA ALA A 63 4.43 1.86 8.79
C ALA A 63 3.15 2.58 8.33
N GLY A 64 2.40 1.94 7.43
CA GLY A 64 1.16 2.47 6.90
C GLY A 64 1.30 3.47 5.76
N ILE A 65 2.52 3.73 5.27
CA ILE A 65 2.75 4.68 4.19
C ILE A 65 1.98 4.29 2.92
N GLU A 66 1.49 5.30 2.20
CA GLU A 66 0.76 5.13 0.94
C GLU A 66 1.65 5.50 -0.25
N THR A 67 1.33 4.92 -1.40
CA THR A 67 1.98 5.29 -2.68
C THR A 67 1.80 6.78 -2.94
N GLY A 68 2.91 7.43 -3.37
CA GLY A 68 2.93 8.86 -3.69
C GLY A 68 3.21 9.77 -2.50
N LYS A 69 3.22 9.26 -1.27
CA LYS A 69 3.69 10.02 -0.11
C LYS A 69 5.20 10.23 -0.18
N SER A 70 5.65 11.36 0.36
CA SER A 70 7.07 11.70 0.38
C SER A 70 7.59 11.75 1.82
N VAL A 71 8.74 11.11 2.02
CA VAL A 71 9.53 11.21 3.26
C VAL A 71 10.57 12.29 3.07
N ARG A 72 10.58 13.29 3.95
CA ARG A 72 11.54 14.39 3.92
C ARG A 72 12.72 14.11 4.83
N LEU A 73 13.90 14.11 4.27
CA LEU A 73 15.16 13.95 4.98
C LEU A 73 15.90 15.29 4.98
N ARG A 74 15.91 15.94 6.14
CA ARG A 74 16.51 17.27 6.29
C ARG A 74 18.01 17.22 6.07
N GLY A 75 18.55 18.23 5.36
CA GLY A 75 19.99 18.40 5.15
C GLY A 75 20.64 17.29 4.29
N LYS A 76 19.86 16.50 3.55
CA LYS A 76 20.35 15.43 2.65
C LYS A 76 20.19 15.78 1.17
N GLY A 77 19.90 17.06 0.86
CA GLY A 77 19.88 17.60 -0.48
C GLY A 77 21.25 18.06 -0.97
N MET A 78 21.26 19.00 -1.91
CA MET A 78 22.49 19.62 -2.43
C MET A 78 23.18 20.45 -1.34
N PRO A 79 24.51 20.49 -1.31
CA PRO A 79 25.24 21.39 -0.42
C PRO A 79 24.93 22.86 -0.75
N GLY A 80 24.84 23.68 0.28
CA GLY A 80 24.67 25.12 0.12
C GLY A 80 25.97 25.80 -0.34
N SER A 81 25.86 27.01 -0.87
CA SER A 81 27.01 27.83 -1.29
C SER A 81 27.39 28.80 -0.16
N ASN A 82 28.68 29.09 -0.05
CA ASN A 82 29.23 30.06 0.91
C ASN A 82 28.86 29.81 2.38
N GLY A 83 28.86 28.52 2.79
CA GLY A 83 28.51 28.12 4.17
C GLY A 83 27.00 28.04 4.42
N GLY A 84 26.17 28.07 3.37
CA GLY A 84 24.73 27.82 3.45
C GLY A 84 24.41 26.39 3.82
N GLU A 85 23.27 26.20 4.50
CA GLU A 85 22.76 24.88 4.84
C GLU A 85 22.49 24.05 3.59
N ALA A 86 22.69 22.72 3.68
CA ALA A 86 22.27 21.80 2.63
C ALA A 86 20.75 21.80 2.46
N GLY A 87 20.28 21.56 1.25
CA GLY A 87 18.88 21.33 0.96
C GLY A 87 18.36 20.04 1.58
N ASP A 88 17.12 19.72 1.33
CA ASP A 88 16.48 18.50 1.82
C ASP A 88 16.35 17.46 0.70
N LEU A 89 16.28 16.19 1.09
CA LEU A 89 15.93 15.11 0.16
C LEU A 89 14.46 14.76 0.35
N LEU A 90 13.69 14.87 -0.72
CA LEU A 90 12.29 14.44 -0.80
C LEU A 90 12.23 13.07 -1.47
N LEU A 91 12.02 12.04 -0.65
CA LEU A 91 11.96 10.67 -1.12
C LEU A 91 10.50 10.27 -1.36
N LYS A 92 10.09 10.18 -2.62
CA LYS A 92 8.75 9.73 -3.01
C LYS A 92 8.67 8.21 -2.94
N VAL A 93 7.70 7.70 -2.19
CA VAL A 93 7.52 6.27 -1.99
C VAL A 93 6.54 5.71 -3.01
N LYS A 94 6.94 4.61 -3.68
CA LYS A 94 6.10 3.80 -4.54
C LYS A 94 5.92 2.43 -3.91
N VAL A 95 4.70 2.09 -3.54
CA VAL A 95 4.36 0.80 -2.95
C VAL A 95 4.00 -0.18 -4.06
N GLY A 96 4.59 -1.36 -4.02
CA GLY A 96 4.25 -2.47 -4.91
C GLY A 96 2.92 -3.11 -4.54
N ASP A 97 2.23 -3.68 -5.52
CA ASP A 97 0.99 -4.40 -5.31
C ASP A 97 1.26 -5.81 -4.76
N LYS A 98 0.33 -6.31 -3.94
CA LYS A 98 0.34 -7.71 -3.48
C LYS A 98 -0.85 -8.43 -4.09
N PRO A 99 -0.63 -9.51 -4.88
CA PRO A 99 -1.72 -10.28 -5.46
C PRO A 99 -2.71 -10.77 -4.40
N GLY A 100 -4.00 -10.59 -4.68
CA GLY A 100 -5.09 -10.98 -3.76
C GLY A 100 -5.40 -9.98 -2.65
N TYR A 101 -4.67 -8.88 -2.56
CA TYR A 101 -4.93 -7.79 -1.62
C TYR A 101 -5.18 -6.49 -2.38
N GLU A 102 -6.29 -5.86 -2.10
CA GLU A 102 -6.61 -4.50 -2.54
C GLU A 102 -6.59 -3.60 -1.31
N ARG A 103 -5.90 -2.47 -1.40
CA ARG A 103 -5.78 -1.51 -0.31
C ARG A 103 -6.64 -0.28 -0.58
N ASN A 104 -7.41 0.14 0.41
CA ASN A 104 -8.11 1.42 0.40
C ASN A 104 -7.84 2.16 1.73
N GLY A 105 -6.90 3.09 1.70
CA GLY A 105 -6.41 3.75 2.91
C GLY A 105 -5.77 2.77 3.89
N GLN A 106 -6.40 2.55 5.03
CA GLN A 106 -5.96 1.59 6.06
C GLN A 106 -6.65 0.24 5.94
N ASP A 107 -7.76 0.16 5.20
CA ASP A 107 -8.53 -1.06 5.04
C ASP A 107 -7.99 -1.92 3.90
N LEU A 108 -8.14 -3.23 4.08
CA LEU A 108 -7.75 -4.25 3.13
C LEU A 108 -8.95 -5.00 2.61
N TYR A 109 -8.94 -5.32 1.35
CA TYR A 109 -9.96 -6.12 0.68
C TYR A 109 -9.32 -7.36 0.11
N THR A 110 -9.84 -8.52 0.48
CA THR A 110 -9.38 -9.83 0.02
C THR A 110 -10.55 -10.70 -0.38
N LYS A 111 -10.27 -11.78 -1.10
CA LYS A 111 -11.28 -12.76 -1.50
C LYS A 111 -10.92 -14.12 -0.91
N VAL A 112 -11.92 -14.87 -0.51
CA VAL A 112 -11.76 -16.25 -0.06
C VAL A 112 -12.73 -17.14 -0.80
N ASN A 113 -12.23 -18.25 -1.33
CA ASN A 113 -13.05 -19.26 -1.99
C ASN A 113 -13.51 -20.29 -0.96
N ILE A 114 -14.80 -20.59 -0.95
CA ILE A 114 -15.38 -21.62 -0.10
C ILE A 114 -16.14 -22.63 -0.98
N PRO A 115 -16.14 -23.92 -0.61
CA PRO A 115 -16.97 -24.91 -1.27
C PRO A 115 -18.47 -24.57 -1.13
N PHE A 116 -19.26 -24.94 -2.14
CA PHE A 116 -20.71 -24.79 -2.09
C PHE A 116 -21.33 -25.42 -0.82
N THR A 117 -20.85 -26.58 -0.43
CA THR A 117 -21.32 -27.28 0.79
C THR A 117 -21.10 -26.45 2.06
N THR A 118 -19.94 -25.79 2.18
CA THR A 118 -19.67 -24.88 3.32
C THR A 118 -20.57 -23.66 3.29
N ALA A 119 -20.92 -23.16 2.11
CA ALA A 119 -21.87 -22.05 1.99
C ALA A 119 -23.29 -22.45 2.45
N VAL A 120 -23.71 -23.68 2.17
CA VAL A 120 -25.04 -24.19 2.52
C VAL A 120 -25.13 -24.56 4.00
N PHE A 121 -24.20 -25.39 4.50
CA PHE A 121 -24.25 -25.94 5.87
C PHE A 121 -23.60 -25.02 6.91
N GLY A 122 -22.84 -24.05 6.46
CA GLY A 122 -21.94 -23.30 7.35
C GLY A 122 -20.66 -24.08 7.60
N GLY A 123 -19.75 -23.47 8.32
CA GLY A 123 -18.46 -24.06 8.64
C GLY A 123 -17.43 -23.00 9.02
N GLU A 124 -16.18 -23.36 8.88
CA GLU A 124 -15.06 -22.48 9.16
C GLU A 124 -14.14 -22.42 7.93
N VAL A 125 -13.58 -21.25 7.68
CA VAL A 125 -12.62 -21.04 6.61
C VAL A 125 -11.40 -20.31 7.16
N LEU A 126 -10.23 -20.75 6.74
CA LEU A 126 -8.96 -20.10 7.08
C LEU A 126 -8.73 -18.92 6.13
N VAL A 127 -8.63 -17.72 6.69
CA VAL A 127 -8.35 -16.50 5.94
C VAL A 127 -6.95 -16.01 6.28
N THR A 128 -6.16 -15.78 5.26
CA THR A 128 -4.82 -15.20 5.43
C THR A 128 -4.94 -13.69 5.61
N THR A 129 -4.31 -13.19 6.66
CA THR A 129 -4.19 -11.75 6.95
C THR A 129 -2.73 -11.35 6.96
N LEU A 130 -2.43 -10.05 7.05
CA LEU A 130 -1.05 -9.56 7.23
C LEU A 130 -0.43 -10.03 8.56
N TYR A 131 -1.26 -10.35 9.55
CA TYR A 131 -0.84 -10.73 10.91
C TYR A 131 -0.96 -12.24 11.16
N GLY A 132 -0.99 -13.03 10.09
CA GLY A 132 -1.17 -14.48 10.15
C GLY A 132 -2.57 -14.93 9.77
N ASN A 133 -2.82 -16.22 9.90
CA ASN A 133 -4.08 -16.82 9.51
C ASN A 133 -5.14 -16.67 10.61
N VAL A 134 -6.37 -16.39 10.19
CA VAL A 134 -7.53 -16.25 11.08
C VAL A 134 -8.62 -17.20 10.65
N MET A 135 -9.18 -17.95 11.59
CA MET A 135 -10.34 -18.81 11.35
C MET A 135 -11.61 -17.95 11.35
N CYS A 136 -12.36 -18.00 10.25
CA CYS A 136 -13.60 -17.26 10.09
C CYS A 136 -14.78 -18.22 10.03
N LYS A 137 -15.79 -17.97 10.85
CA LYS A 137 -17.02 -18.75 10.86
C LYS A 137 -17.94 -18.29 9.71
N ILE A 138 -18.34 -19.24 8.88
CA ILE A 138 -19.31 -19.07 7.80
C ILE A 138 -20.67 -19.51 8.31
N ARG A 139 -21.67 -18.66 8.17
CA ARG A 139 -23.05 -19.01 8.54
C ARG A 139 -23.71 -19.85 7.44
N PRO A 140 -24.60 -20.78 7.81
CA PRO A 140 -25.40 -21.49 6.81
C PRO A 140 -26.17 -20.51 5.91
N GLY A 141 -26.22 -20.83 4.60
CA GLY A 141 -26.89 -19.98 3.61
C GLY A 141 -26.11 -18.74 3.20
N THR A 142 -24.80 -18.66 3.49
CA THR A 142 -23.95 -17.55 3.05
C THR A 142 -23.92 -17.49 1.52
N GLN A 143 -24.17 -16.30 0.97
CA GLN A 143 -24.17 -16.06 -0.47
C GLN A 143 -22.80 -15.59 -0.97
N SER A 144 -22.52 -15.86 -2.24
CA SER A 144 -21.34 -15.32 -2.92
C SER A 144 -21.41 -13.80 -2.92
N GLY A 145 -20.27 -13.12 -2.69
CA GLY A 145 -20.21 -11.68 -2.54
C GLY A 145 -20.42 -11.18 -1.10
N THR A 146 -20.81 -12.05 -0.17
CA THR A 146 -20.91 -11.69 1.25
C THR A 146 -19.56 -11.20 1.78
N LYS A 147 -19.55 -10.05 2.48
CA LYS A 147 -18.34 -9.48 3.07
C LYS A 147 -18.27 -9.78 4.56
N ILE A 148 -17.13 -10.34 4.98
CA ILE A 148 -16.81 -10.60 6.38
C ILE A 148 -15.78 -9.56 6.82
N ARG A 149 -16.05 -8.84 7.90
CA ARG A 149 -15.14 -7.84 8.47
C ARG A 149 -14.27 -8.47 9.55
N LEU A 150 -12.98 -8.42 9.37
CA LEU A 150 -11.97 -8.78 10.35
C LEU A 150 -11.40 -7.51 10.98
N ARG A 151 -11.87 -7.19 12.18
CA ARG A 151 -11.50 -5.97 12.88
C ARG A 151 -10.01 -5.95 13.22
N GLY A 152 -9.36 -4.79 12.98
CA GLY A 152 -7.97 -4.58 13.31
C GLY A 152 -6.97 -5.41 12.51
N LYS A 153 -7.39 -6.01 11.38
CA LYS A 153 -6.53 -6.80 10.48
C LYS A 153 -6.12 -6.05 9.22
N GLY A 154 -6.42 -4.76 9.15
CA GLY A 154 -5.95 -3.84 8.13
C GLY A 154 -4.57 -3.28 8.42
N ILE A 155 -4.20 -2.22 7.72
CA ILE A 155 -2.91 -1.55 7.82
C ILE A 155 -2.95 -0.54 8.98
N VAL A 156 -1.81 -0.37 9.63
CA VAL A 156 -1.63 0.60 10.69
C VAL A 156 -1.71 2.04 10.15
N SER A 157 -2.21 2.96 10.96
CA SER A 157 -2.24 4.38 10.61
C SER A 157 -0.86 5.02 10.79
N MET A 158 -0.37 5.76 9.79
CA MET A 158 0.87 6.55 9.92
C MET A 158 0.83 7.58 11.07
N LYS A 159 -0.37 8.06 11.42
CA LYS A 159 -0.54 9.09 12.48
C LYS A 159 -0.63 8.48 13.86
N ASN A 160 -1.18 7.28 13.96
CA ASN A 160 -1.38 6.59 15.23
C ASN A 160 -1.09 5.09 15.03
N THR A 161 0.06 4.65 15.51
CA THR A 161 0.52 3.27 15.40
C THR A 161 -0.34 2.26 16.15
N SER A 162 -1.20 2.70 17.06
CA SER A 162 -2.16 1.84 17.75
C SER A 162 -3.48 1.67 16.98
N ALA A 163 -3.73 2.49 15.95
CA ALA A 163 -4.93 2.41 15.15
C ALA A 163 -4.68 1.59 13.89
N HIS A 164 -5.41 0.49 13.74
CA HIS A 164 -5.40 -0.37 12.57
C HIS A 164 -6.71 -0.24 11.81
N GLY A 165 -6.65 -0.31 10.49
CA GLY A 165 -7.83 -0.53 9.68
C GLY A 165 -8.36 -1.95 9.83
N ASP A 166 -9.33 -2.30 9.01
CA ASP A 166 -9.96 -3.62 9.01
C ASP A 166 -9.64 -4.36 7.71
N GLN A 167 -9.78 -5.67 7.75
CA GLN A 167 -9.74 -6.48 6.54
C GLN A 167 -11.15 -6.94 6.20
N TYR A 168 -11.59 -6.66 4.97
CA TYR A 168 -12.87 -7.10 4.41
C TYR A 168 -12.61 -8.28 3.49
N VAL A 169 -13.17 -9.43 3.86
CA VAL A 169 -13.03 -10.67 3.11
C VAL A 169 -14.31 -10.92 2.34
N THR A 170 -14.23 -10.90 1.01
CA THR A 170 -15.36 -11.23 0.14
C THR A 170 -15.39 -12.73 -0.09
N VAL A 171 -16.48 -13.35 0.30
CA VAL A 171 -16.71 -14.79 0.08
C VAL A 171 -17.05 -15.04 -1.38
N GLN A 172 -16.34 -15.99 -2.02
CA GLN A 172 -16.66 -16.51 -3.33
C GLN A 172 -16.99 -18.00 -3.21
N ILE A 173 -18.12 -18.41 -3.73
CA ILE A 173 -18.52 -19.81 -3.73
C ILE A 173 -17.89 -20.49 -4.94
N GLU A 174 -17.10 -21.50 -4.68
CA GLU A 174 -16.46 -22.30 -5.72
C GLU A 174 -17.38 -23.47 -6.10
N VAL A 175 -17.67 -23.55 -7.39
CA VAL A 175 -18.42 -24.68 -7.97
C VAL A 175 -17.41 -25.72 -8.45
N PRO A 176 -17.51 -26.97 -8.01
CA PRO A 176 -16.59 -28.02 -8.43
C PRO A 176 -16.70 -28.27 -9.94
N LYS A 177 -15.56 -28.24 -10.63
CA LYS A 177 -15.49 -28.47 -12.09
C LYS A 177 -15.71 -29.91 -12.45
N TYR A 178 -15.32 -30.84 -11.58
CA TYR A 178 -15.41 -32.28 -11.82
C TYR A 178 -16.16 -32.94 -10.67
N LEU A 179 -17.19 -33.69 -11.03
CA LEU A 179 -17.97 -34.49 -10.11
C LEU A 179 -17.94 -35.93 -10.61
N ASN A 180 -17.76 -36.90 -9.72
CA ASN A 180 -17.93 -38.29 -10.02
C ASN A 180 -19.42 -38.61 -10.31
N PRO A 181 -19.74 -39.76 -10.94
CA PRO A 181 -21.13 -40.08 -11.26
C PRO A 181 -22.07 -40.13 -10.05
N GLU A 182 -21.59 -40.65 -8.91
CA GLU A 182 -22.34 -40.70 -7.65
C GLU A 182 -22.69 -39.32 -7.14
N ALA A 183 -21.69 -38.36 -7.10
CA ALA A 183 -21.93 -36.99 -6.66
C ALA A 183 -22.90 -36.25 -7.58
N LYS A 184 -22.83 -36.52 -8.91
CA LYS A 184 -23.81 -35.95 -9.86
C LYS A 184 -25.23 -36.46 -9.58
N GLN A 185 -25.39 -37.75 -9.27
CA GLN A 185 -26.68 -38.32 -8.93
C GLN A 185 -27.27 -37.71 -7.66
N LYS A 186 -26.48 -37.62 -6.58
CA LYS A 186 -26.89 -36.97 -5.32
C LYS A 186 -27.22 -35.48 -5.50
N LEU A 187 -26.51 -34.79 -6.37
CA LEU A 187 -26.81 -33.39 -6.66
C LEU A 187 -28.13 -33.21 -7.42
N LYS A 188 -28.48 -34.12 -8.33
CA LYS A 188 -29.80 -34.16 -8.98
C LYS A 188 -30.94 -34.47 -8.00
N GLU A 189 -30.71 -35.37 -7.08
CA GLU A 189 -31.66 -35.67 -5.99
C GLU A 189 -31.88 -34.47 -5.09
N PHE A 190 -30.80 -33.74 -4.74
CA PHE A 190 -30.88 -32.50 -4.01
C PHE A 190 -31.67 -31.42 -4.77
N GLU A 191 -31.42 -31.26 -6.09
CA GLU A 191 -32.16 -30.32 -6.92
C GLU A 191 -33.66 -30.63 -6.94
N ALA A 192 -34.03 -31.91 -7.11
CA ALA A 192 -35.41 -32.35 -7.05
C ALA A 192 -36.06 -32.13 -5.69
N ALA A 193 -35.34 -32.39 -4.61
CA ALA A 193 -35.82 -32.17 -3.23
C ALA A 193 -36.03 -30.67 -2.91
N CYS A 194 -35.23 -29.79 -3.50
CA CYS A 194 -35.36 -28.33 -3.30
C CYS A 194 -36.52 -27.70 -4.10
N GLY A 195 -37.16 -28.44 -5.03
CA GLY A 195 -38.26 -27.94 -5.87
C GLY A 195 -37.87 -26.76 -6.77
N GLN A 196 -36.59 -26.59 -7.07
CA GLN A 196 -36.08 -25.42 -7.78
C GLN A 196 -36.18 -25.50 -9.30
N THR A 197 -36.72 -26.63 -9.85
CA THR A 197 -36.85 -26.79 -11.29
C THR A 197 -37.75 -25.75 -11.98
N ASP A 198 -38.67 -25.11 -11.25
CA ASP A 198 -39.62 -24.17 -11.87
C ASP A 198 -39.30 -22.70 -11.68
N ARG A 199 -38.50 -22.32 -10.67
CA ARG A 199 -38.22 -20.89 -10.38
C ARG A 199 -37.27 -20.25 -11.38
N TYR A 200 -36.39 -21.03 -12.00
CA TYR A 200 -35.45 -20.51 -13.01
C TYR A 200 -35.94 -20.61 -14.45
N ARG A 201 -37.01 -21.37 -14.69
CA ARG A 201 -37.64 -21.44 -16.02
C ARG A 201 -38.50 -20.25 -16.36
N ASN A 202 -39.01 -19.53 -15.36
CA ASN A 202 -39.88 -18.38 -15.53
C ASN A 202 -39.21 -17.04 -15.18
N GLY A 203 -37.90 -16.99 -15.13
CA GLY A 203 -37.13 -15.72 -14.98
C GLY A 203 -37.27 -14.92 -16.26
N SER A 204 -38.36 -14.18 -16.39
CA SER A 204 -38.45 -13.06 -17.32
C SER A 204 -37.30 -12.10 -17.06
N VAL A 205 -36.50 -11.93 -18.10
CA VAL A 205 -35.61 -10.79 -18.24
C VAL A 205 -36.49 -9.53 -18.18
N ALA A 206 -36.35 -8.73 -17.13
CA ALA A 206 -36.80 -7.35 -17.07
C ALA A 206 -35.57 -6.45 -17.05
#